data_013dd34b46377ec896d50219a138ed72
#
_entry.id   013dd34b46377ec896d50219a138ed72
#
_cell.length_a   1.000
_cell.length_b   1.000
_cell.length_c   1.000
_cell.angle_alpha   90.00
_cell.angle_beta   90.00
_cell.angle_gamma   90.00
#
_symmetry.space_group_name_H-M   'P 1'
#
loop_
_entity.id
_entity.type
_entity.pdbx_description
1 polymer ?
#
loop_
_entity_poly.entity_id
_entity_poly.type
_entity_poly.pdbx_seq_one_letter_code
_entity_poly.pdbx_strand_id
1 'polypeptide(L)'
;KVRTSSDGGWCFRDRTMAKTYDYLFKLLLIGDSGVGKTCVLFRFSEDAFNATFISTIGIDFKIRTIEMDGKKIKLQIWDTAGQERFRTITTAYYRGAMGIMLVYDITNEKSFDNIRNWIRNIEEHASSDVEKMILGNKCDMNDRRVVSKERGEQLAIEYSVKFMETSAKASINVEEAFFTLARDIKAKMDKKLEASNPSSKGGGTQLHNDNKKKSRGWRCSIL
;
A
#
# COMPACT_ATOMS: atom_id res chain seq x y z
N LYS A 1 42.22 -52.89 9.42
CA LYS A 1 40.87 -52.98 10.04
C LYS A 1 40.24 -51.60 9.90
N VAL A 2 39.39 -51.48 8.90
CA VAL A 2 38.57 -50.32 8.63
C VAL A 2 37.27 -50.46 9.44
N ARG A 3 36.94 -49.46 10.27
CA ARG A 3 35.61 -49.33 10.86
C ARG A 3 34.83 -48.25 10.11
N THR A 4 33.83 -48.70 9.39
CA THR A 4 32.78 -47.86 8.84
C THR A 4 31.80 -47.52 9.99
N SER A 5 31.60 -46.24 10.31
CA SER A 5 30.44 -45.76 11.04
C SER A 5 29.56 -44.93 10.13
N SER A 6 28.46 -45.54 9.77
CA SER A 6 27.28 -44.92 9.18
C SER A 6 26.58 -44.10 10.22
N ASP A 7 26.43 -42.80 10.03
CA ASP A 7 25.30 -41.96 10.53
C ASP A 7 25.43 -40.59 9.91
N GLY A 8 25.04 -40.49 8.65
CA GLY A 8 24.88 -39.24 7.93
C GLY A 8 23.48 -38.66 8.13
N GLY A 9 23.18 -38.22 9.33
CA GLY A 9 21.99 -37.42 9.57
C GLY A 9 22.14 -36.03 8.93
N TRP A 10 21.53 -35.81 7.76
CA TRP A 10 21.36 -34.50 7.19
C TRP A 10 20.36 -33.73 8.05
N CYS A 11 20.88 -32.97 9.01
CA CYS A 11 20.11 -31.97 9.72
C CYS A 11 19.79 -30.84 8.75
N PHE A 12 18.64 -30.88 8.10
CA PHE A 12 18.05 -29.72 7.46
C PHE A 12 17.77 -28.70 8.57
N ARG A 13 18.74 -27.80 8.82
CA ARG A 13 18.45 -26.57 9.51
C ARG A 13 17.48 -25.81 8.65
N ASP A 14 16.22 -25.87 9.02
CA ASP A 14 15.17 -24.98 8.57
C ASP A 14 15.65 -23.54 8.88
N ARG A 15 16.30 -22.89 7.91
CA ARG A 15 16.55 -21.46 7.99
C ARG A 15 15.19 -20.81 7.75
N THR A 16 14.40 -20.71 8.79
CA THR A 16 13.37 -19.71 8.85
C THR A 16 14.11 -18.37 8.68
N MET A 17 14.11 -17.85 7.43
CA MET A 17 14.60 -16.51 7.18
C MET A 17 13.83 -15.58 8.08
N ALA A 18 14.49 -15.01 9.09
CA ALA A 18 13.89 -14.06 10.00
C ALA A 18 13.24 -12.97 9.15
N LYS A 19 11.95 -12.78 9.32
CA LYS A 19 11.17 -11.78 8.59
C LYS A 19 11.77 -10.41 8.87
N THR A 20 12.38 -9.79 7.89
CA THR A 20 13.14 -8.54 8.03
C THR A 20 12.26 -7.29 8.02
N TYR A 21 10.94 -7.45 8.04
CA TYR A 21 9.95 -6.37 8.04
C TYR A 21 8.70 -6.78 8.84
N ASP A 22 8.02 -5.79 9.40
CA ASP A 22 6.77 -6.00 10.16
C ASP A 22 5.56 -6.03 9.22
N TYR A 23 5.53 -5.14 8.21
CA TYR A 23 4.45 -5.01 7.25
C TYR A 23 4.97 -5.11 5.82
N LEU A 24 4.10 -5.59 4.93
CA LEU A 24 4.33 -5.62 3.49
C LEU A 24 3.13 -4.95 2.81
N PHE A 25 3.37 -3.82 2.13
CA PHE A 25 2.33 -3.08 1.42
C PHE A 25 2.57 -3.14 -0.08
N LYS A 26 1.53 -3.49 -0.82
CA LYS A 26 1.50 -3.40 -2.28
C LYS A 26 0.90 -2.06 -2.69
N LEU A 27 1.70 -1.22 -3.34
CA LEU A 27 1.30 0.09 -3.86
C LEU A 27 1.30 0.07 -5.38
N LEU A 28 0.41 0.85 -5.98
CA LEU A 28 0.27 0.98 -7.42
C LEU A 28 0.29 2.45 -7.83
N LEU A 29 1.07 2.79 -8.85
CA LEU A 29 1.07 4.11 -9.50
C LEU A 29 0.28 4.01 -10.80
N ILE A 30 -0.77 4.80 -10.93
CA ILE A 30 -1.62 4.85 -12.12
C ILE A 30 -1.82 6.30 -12.59
N GLY A 31 -2.24 6.46 -13.83
CA GLY A 31 -2.42 7.75 -14.47
C GLY A 31 -1.93 7.71 -15.92
N ASP A 32 -2.15 8.78 -16.66
CA ASP A 32 -1.83 8.86 -18.08
C ASP A 32 -0.34 8.73 -18.38
N SER A 33 -0.01 8.46 -19.65
CA SER A 33 1.37 8.44 -20.10
C SER A 33 2.01 9.84 -19.99
N GLY A 34 3.27 9.90 -19.58
CA GLY A 34 4.02 11.16 -19.50
C GLY A 34 3.77 12.03 -18.27
N VAL A 35 2.84 11.65 -17.37
CA VAL A 35 2.58 12.41 -16.13
C VAL A 35 3.72 12.30 -15.10
N GLY A 36 4.65 11.35 -15.29
CA GLY A 36 5.86 11.20 -14.48
C GLY A 36 5.76 10.16 -13.35
N LYS A 37 4.88 9.14 -13.46
CA LYS A 37 4.79 8.03 -12.49
C LYS A 37 6.14 7.38 -12.22
N THR A 38 6.83 7.00 -13.28
CA THR A 38 8.18 6.42 -13.24
C THR A 38 9.17 7.35 -12.56
N CYS A 39 9.12 8.66 -12.87
CA CYS A 39 10.00 9.63 -12.22
C CYS A 39 9.72 9.76 -10.72
N VAL A 40 8.44 9.73 -10.31
CA VAL A 40 8.04 9.72 -8.90
C VAL A 40 8.56 8.46 -8.20
N LEU A 41 8.45 7.28 -8.85
CA LEU A 41 8.97 6.03 -8.32
C LEU A 41 10.49 6.07 -8.14
N PHE A 42 11.24 6.49 -9.18
CA PHE A 42 12.71 6.57 -9.10
C PHE A 42 13.18 7.60 -8.09
N ARG A 43 12.51 8.76 -8.00
CA ARG A 43 12.80 9.75 -6.96
C ARG A 43 12.59 9.16 -5.56
N PHE A 44 11.53 8.43 -5.35
CA PHE A 44 11.28 7.79 -4.06
C PHE A 44 12.26 6.65 -3.77
N SER A 45 12.51 5.74 -4.73
CA SER A 45 13.27 4.52 -4.49
C SER A 45 14.78 4.70 -4.47
N GLU A 46 15.30 5.64 -5.25
CA GLU A 46 16.74 5.78 -5.56
C GLU A 46 17.26 7.20 -5.39
N ASP A 47 16.40 8.14 -4.99
CA ASP A 47 16.66 9.59 -4.97
C ASP A 47 17.21 10.12 -6.31
N ALA A 48 16.76 9.54 -7.42
CA ALA A 48 17.22 9.83 -8.77
C ALA A 48 16.11 10.48 -9.62
N PHE A 49 16.53 11.32 -10.55
CA PHE A 49 15.65 11.89 -11.57
C PHE A 49 16.35 11.87 -12.93
N ASN A 50 15.68 11.31 -13.93
CA ASN A 50 16.14 11.35 -15.30
C ASN A 50 15.16 12.18 -16.13
N ALA A 51 15.68 13.24 -16.79
CA ALA A 51 14.88 14.10 -17.64
C ALA A 51 14.55 13.46 -18.99
N THR A 52 15.25 12.39 -19.38
CA THR A 52 14.98 11.69 -20.63
C THR A 52 13.66 10.94 -20.52
N PHE A 53 12.68 11.34 -21.33
CA PHE A 53 11.40 10.66 -21.39
C PHE A 53 11.56 9.28 -22.02
N ILE A 54 11.35 8.25 -21.21
CA ILE A 54 11.24 6.87 -21.66
C ILE A 54 9.82 6.41 -21.33
N SER A 55 9.05 6.02 -22.34
CA SER A 55 7.71 5.47 -22.12
C SER A 55 7.82 4.11 -21.45
N THR A 56 7.16 3.94 -20.32
CA THR A 56 7.08 2.64 -19.63
C THR A 56 6.37 1.64 -20.54
N ILE A 57 7.05 0.56 -20.87
CA ILE A 57 6.47 -0.55 -21.62
C ILE A 57 6.13 -1.66 -20.61
N GLY A 58 4.84 -1.89 -20.39
CA GLY A 58 4.38 -2.87 -19.41
C GLY A 58 4.34 -2.31 -17.99
N ILE A 59 5.04 -2.95 -17.08
CA ILE A 59 5.05 -2.62 -15.64
C ILE A 59 6.47 -2.69 -15.12
N ASP A 60 6.88 -1.67 -14.37
CA ASP A 60 8.12 -1.68 -13.57
C ASP A 60 7.77 -1.94 -12.10
N PHE A 61 8.74 -2.45 -11.35
CA PHE A 61 8.57 -2.85 -9.96
C PHE A 61 9.78 -2.48 -9.12
N LYS A 62 9.53 -1.74 -8.04
CA LYS A 62 10.56 -1.37 -7.07
C LYS A 62 10.18 -1.76 -5.67
N ILE A 63 11.18 -2.02 -4.85
CA ILE A 63 11.03 -2.29 -3.42
C ILE A 63 11.80 -1.25 -2.64
N ARG A 64 11.14 -0.62 -1.67
CA ARG A 64 11.79 0.19 -0.64
C ARG A 64 11.25 -0.21 0.73
N THR A 65 12.14 -0.37 1.71
CA THR A 65 11.75 -0.55 3.11
C THR A 65 11.86 0.79 3.82
N ILE A 66 10.77 1.21 4.44
CA ILE A 66 10.73 2.43 5.27
C ILE A 66 10.56 2.04 6.74
N GLU A 67 10.93 2.94 7.63
CA GLU A 67 10.67 2.82 9.06
C GLU A 67 9.65 3.86 9.49
N MET A 68 8.61 3.43 10.20
CA MET A 68 7.52 4.27 10.67
C MET A 68 7.01 3.72 12.01
N ASP A 69 7.00 4.59 13.04
CA ASP A 69 6.59 4.22 14.41
C ASP A 69 7.35 3.00 14.95
N GLY A 70 8.67 2.91 14.68
CA GLY A 70 9.52 1.79 15.09
C GLY A 70 9.19 0.46 14.38
N LYS A 71 8.40 0.49 13.30
CA LYS A 71 8.06 -0.65 12.48
C LYS A 71 8.69 -0.55 11.09
N LYS A 72 9.21 -1.67 10.60
CA LYS A 72 9.75 -1.79 9.25
C LYS A 72 8.64 -2.18 8.28
N ILE A 73 8.38 -1.30 7.32
CA ILE A 73 7.35 -1.49 6.31
C ILE A 73 8.02 -1.68 4.95
N LYS A 74 7.85 -2.85 4.36
CA LYS A 74 8.34 -3.14 3.02
C LYS A 74 7.29 -2.71 2.01
N LEU A 75 7.61 -1.70 1.20
CA LEU A 75 6.77 -1.21 0.12
C LEU A 75 7.13 -1.92 -1.17
N GLN A 76 6.18 -2.57 -1.79
CA GLN A 76 6.24 -3.10 -3.15
C GLN A 76 5.47 -2.15 -4.06
N ILE A 77 6.19 -1.41 -4.91
CA ILE A 77 5.62 -0.33 -5.71
C ILE A 77 5.64 -0.76 -7.18
N TRP A 78 4.46 -0.76 -7.78
CA TRP A 78 4.24 -1.12 -9.16
C TRP A 78 3.96 0.12 -9.98
N ASP A 79 4.84 0.43 -10.93
CA ASP A 79 4.65 1.49 -11.92
C ASP A 79 3.99 0.92 -13.16
N THR A 80 2.92 1.54 -13.62
CA THR A 80 2.14 1.05 -14.75
C THR A 80 2.32 1.93 -15.98
N ALA A 81 2.30 1.31 -17.17
CA ALA A 81 2.20 2.05 -18.42
C ALA A 81 0.88 2.84 -18.45
N GLY A 82 0.98 4.15 -18.71
CA GLY A 82 -0.17 5.06 -18.73
C GLY A 82 -0.98 5.06 -20.04
N GLN A 83 -0.76 4.08 -20.93
CA GLN A 83 -1.48 4.00 -22.20
C GLN A 83 -2.70 3.10 -22.07
N GLU A 84 -3.82 3.52 -22.65
CA GLU A 84 -5.10 2.79 -22.64
C GLU A 84 -5.01 1.37 -23.23
N ARG A 85 -4.10 1.14 -24.17
CA ARG A 85 -3.88 -0.21 -24.76
C ARG A 85 -3.32 -1.23 -23.77
N PHE A 86 -2.81 -0.79 -22.62
CA PHE A 86 -2.31 -1.69 -21.56
C PHE A 86 -3.31 -1.84 -20.40
N ARG A 87 -4.54 -1.32 -20.50
CA ARG A 87 -5.57 -1.43 -19.45
C ARG A 87 -5.78 -2.86 -18.98
N THR A 88 -5.87 -3.81 -19.91
CA THR A 88 -6.09 -5.23 -19.56
C THR A 88 -4.95 -5.81 -18.71
N ILE A 89 -3.71 -5.38 -18.96
CA ILE A 89 -2.55 -5.80 -18.17
C ILE A 89 -2.63 -5.14 -16.78
N THR A 90 -3.03 -3.87 -16.73
CA THR A 90 -3.11 -3.10 -15.48
C THR A 90 -4.14 -3.68 -14.51
N THR A 91 -5.29 -4.19 -15.00
CA THR A 91 -6.36 -4.71 -14.15
C THR A 91 -5.93 -5.86 -13.24
N ALA A 92 -5.03 -6.73 -13.70
CA ALA A 92 -4.50 -7.82 -12.89
C ALA A 92 -3.72 -7.33 -11.65
N TYR A 93 -3.18 -6.11 -11.70
CA TYR A 93 -2.37 -5.55 -10.61
C TYR A 93 -3.19 -4.83 -9.56
N TYR A 94 -4.42 -4.41 -9.86
CA TYR A 94 -5.34 -3.88 -8.85
C TYR A 94 -5.63 -4.90 -7.75
N ARG A 95 -5.61 -6.19 -8.11
CA ARG A 95 -5.85 -7.26 -7.15
C ARG A 95 -4.77 -7.29 -6.07
N GLY A 96 -5.22 -7.14 -4.83
CA GLY A 96 -4.32 -7.12 -3.67
C GLY A 96 -3.53 -5.82 -3.50
N ALA A 97 -3.80 -4.76 -4.28
CA ALA A 97 -3.29 -3.43 -3.99
C ALA A 97 -3.89 -2.94 -2.67
N MET A 98 -3.03 -2.41 -1.80
CA MET A 98 -3.41 -1.84 -0.51
C MET A 98 -3.48 -0.32 -0.58
N GLY A 99 -2.70 0.27 -1.48
CA GLY A 99 -2.73 1.69 -1.78
C GLY A 99 -2.53 1.97 -3.26
N ILE A 100 -3.18 3.00 -3.76
CA ILE A 100 -3.10 3.46 -5.16
C ILE A 100 -2.88 4.96 -5.19
N MET A 101 -1.85 5.38 -5.92
CA MET A 101 -1.55 6.78 -6.23
C MET A 101 -2.01 7.08 -7.65
N LEU A 102 -2.94 8.03 -7.78
CA LEU A 102 -3.44 8.54 -9.06
C LEU A 102 -2.65 9.79 -9.43
N VAL A 103 -1.82 9.70 -10.47
CA VAL A 103 -0.89 10.77 -10.83
C VAL A 103 -1.39 11.50 -12.08
N TYR A 104 -1.48 12.84 -12.01
CA TYR A 104 -1.67 13.70 -13.16
C TYR A 104 -0.54 14.74 -13.26
N ASP A 105 -0.42 15.40 -14.39
CA ASP A 105 0.53 16.46 -14.65
C ASP A 105 -0.18 17.81 -14.57
N ILE A 106 0.26 18.72 -13.69
CA ILE A 106 -0.38 20.04 -13.51
C ILE A 106 -0.32 20.90 -14.79
N THR A 107 0.55 20.54 -15.74
CA THR A 107 0.70 21.22 -17.04
C THR A 107 -0.14 20.57 -18.14
N ASN A 108 -0.96 19.55 -17.83
CA ASN A 108 -1.75 18.80 -18.80
C ASN A 108 -3.18 18.57 -18.30
N GLU A 109 -4.10 19.41 -18.76
CA GLU A 109 -5.54 19.37 -18.43
C GLU A 109 -6.15 18.00 -18.67
N LYS A 110 -5.84 17.36 -19.81
CA LYS A 110 -6.38 16.04 -20.17
C LYS A 110 -6.02 14.98 -19.15
N SER A 111 -4.79 15.00 -18.62
CA SER A 111 -4.36 14.03 -17.60
C SER A 111 -5.11 14.22 -16.28
N PHE A 112 -5.50 15.46 -15.95
CA PHE A 112 -6.32 15.78 -14.80
C PHE A 112 -7.77 15.28 -15.01
N ASP A 113 -8.37 15.58 -16.16
CA ASP A 113 -9.74 15.12 -16.45
C ASP A 113 -9.86 13.60 -16.46
N ASN A 114 -8.81 12.90 -16.89
CA ASN A 114 -8.76 11.44 -16.88
C ASN A 114 -8.66 10.81 -15.48
N ILE A 115 -8.36 11.57 -14.43
CA ILE A 115 -8.35 11.03 -13.05
C ILE A 115 -9.69 10.40 -12.69
N ARG A 116 -10.82 10.98 -13.13
CA ARG A 116 -12.16 10.41 -12.92
C ARG A 116 -12.32 9.02 -13.55
N ASN A 117 -11.74 8.83 -14.74
CA ASN A 117 -11.75 7.54 -15.42
C ASN A 117 -10.87 6.52 -14.69
N TRP A 118 -9.73 6.95 -14.16
CA TRP A 118 -8.86 6.09 -13.35
C TRP A 118 -9.52 5.68 -12.04
N ILE A 119 -10.23 6.57 -11.36
CA ILE A 119 -10.99 6.25 -10.14
C ILE A 119 -12.06 5.21 -10.45
N ARG A 120 -12.82 5.36 -11.54
CA ARG A 120 -13.81 4.36 -11.96
C ARG A 120 -13.18 2.98 -12.19
N ASN A 121 -12.02 2.92 -12.84
CA ASN A 121 -11.29 1.66 -13.01
C ASN A 121 -10.86 1.03 -11.67
N ILE A 122 -10.49 1.83 -10.68
CA ILE A 122 -10.20 1.34 -9.33
C ILE A 122 -11.46 0.72 -8.70
N GLU A 123 -12.58 1.42 -8.78
CA GLU A 123 -13.86 0.97 -8.21
C GLU A 123 -14.34 -0.35 -8.83
N GLU A 124 -14.06 -0.57 -10.12
CA GLU A 124 -14.43 -1.80 -10.83
C GLU A 124 -13.50 -2.99 -10.53
N HIS A 125 -12.22 -2.75 -10.23
CA HIS A 125 -11.21 -3.82 -10.23
C HIS A 125 -10.42 -3.98 -8.92
N ALA A 126 -10.39 -2.96 -8.06
CA ALA A 126 -9.69 -3.01 -6.77
C ALA A 126 -10.65 -3.38 -5.63
N SER A 127 -10.07 -3.72 -4.48
CA SER A 127 -10.86 -3.88 -3.26
C SER A 127 -11.47 -2.55 -2.83
N SER A 128 -12.69 -2.56 -2.28
CA SER A 128 -13.32 -1.38 -1.67
C SER A 128 -12.49 -0.78 -0.52
N ASP A 129 -11.60 -1.58 0.03
CA ASP A 129 -10.72 -1.22 1.15
C ASP A 129 -9.42 -0.52 0.73
N VAL A 130 -9.16 -0.36 -0.58
CA VAL A 130 -7.91 0.24 -1.06
C VAL A 130 -7.81 1.71 -0.67
N GLU A 131 -6.66 2.10 -0.10
CA GLU A 131 -6.37 3.51 0.16
C GLU A 131 -5.98 4.22 -1.14
N LYS A 132 -6.50 5.42 -1.34
CA LYS A 132 -6.28 6.19 -2.58
C LYS A 132 -5.74 7.58 -2.26
N MET A 133 -4.82 8.06 -3.11
CA MET A 133 -4.28 9.41 -3.05
C MET A 133 -4.13 9.97 -4.46
N ILE A 134 -4.49 11.24 -4.67
CA ILE A 134 -4.28 11.96 -5.93
C ILE A 134 -3.00 12.78 -5.82
N LEU A 135 -2.13 12.68 -6.83
CA LEU A 135 -0.89 13.44 -6.93
C LEU A 135 -0.92 14.37 -8.15
N GLY A 136 -0.84 15.69 -7.91
CA GLY A 136 -0.58 16.68 -8.96
C GLY A 136 0.93 16.83 -9.15
N ASN A 137 1.50 16.08 -10.11
CA ASN A 137 2.94 16.07 -10.33
C ASN A 137 3.42 17.23 -11.21
N LYS A 138 4.72 17.49 -11.19
CA LYS A 138 5.44 18.59 -11.87
C LYS A 138 5.08 19.97 -11.32
N CYS A 139 4.80 20.09 -10.03
CA CYS A 139 4.45 21.36 -9.37
C CYS A 139 5.58 22.40 -9.42
N ASP A 140 6.80 22.02 -9.81
CA ASP A 140 7.92 22.92 -10.14
C ASP A 140 7.72 23.74 -11.42
N MET A 141 6.75 23.36 -12.28
CA MET A 141 6.48 24.00 -13.56
C MET A 141 5.31 24.99 -13.49
N ASN A 142 5.33 25.91 -12.50
CA ASN A 142 4.25 26.88 -12.30
C ASN A 142 4.00 27.80 -13.49
N ASP A 143 5.03 28.13 -14.25
CA ASP A 143 4.95 28.91 -15.47
C ASP A 143 4.11 28.26 -16.59
N ARG A 144 3.98 26.94 -16.52
CA ARG A 144 3.19 26.13 -17.47
C ARG A 144 1.96 25.50 -16.86
N ARG A 145 1.62 25.86 -15.64
CA ARG A 145 0.47 25.31 -14.92
C ARG A 145 -0.84 25.61 -15.67
N VAL A 146 -1.63 24.59 -15.92
CA VAL A 146 -3.00 24.69 -16.47
C VAL A 146 -4.05 24.20 -15.49
N VAL A 147 -3.65 23.36 -14.50
CA VAL A 147 -4.52 22.89 -13.43
C VAL A 147 -4.09 23.57 -12.12
N SER A 148 -4.99 24.34 -11.52
CA SER A 148 -4.71 24.97 -10.24
C SER A 148 -4.74 23.94 -9.10
N LYS A 149 -4.07 24.27 -8.00
CA LYS A 149 -4.01 23.42 -6.81
C LYS A 149 -5.40 23.20 -6.22
N GLU A 150 -6.22 24.26 -6.20
CA GLU A 150 -7.59 24.24 -5.68
C GLU A 150 -8.46 23.26 -6.46
N ARG A 151 -8.28 23.14 -7.78
CA ARG A 151 -9.00 22.14 -8.58
C ARG A 151 -8.61 20.72 -8.20
N GLY A 152 -7.32 20.49 -7.93
CA GLY A 152 -6.84 19.20 -7.43
C GLY A 152 -7.43 18.84 -6.06
N GLU A 153 -7.44 19.82 -5.15
CA GLU A 153 -8.04 19.69 -3.82
C GLU A 153 -9.55 19.41 -3.91
N GLN A 154 -10.26 20.14 -4.78
CA GLN A 154 -11.70 19.96 -4.99
C GLN A 154 -12.04 18.56 -5.51
N LEU A 155 -11.26 18.05 -6.46
CA LEU A 155 -11.41 16.70 -6.98
C LEU A 155 -11.19 15.65 -5.88
N ALA A 156 -10.21 15.85 -5.03
CA ALA A 156 -9.93 14.96 -3.91
C ALA A 156 -11.06 14.95 -2.87
N ILE A 157 -11.67 16.10 -2.60
CA ILE A 157 -12.85 16.23 -1.74
C ILE A 157 -14.04 15.47 -2.36
N GLU A 158 -14.29 15.63 -3.67
CA GLU A 158 -15.36 14.97 -4.39
C GLU A 158 -15.33 13.44 -4.21
N TYR A 159 -14.13 12.86 -4.22
CA TYR A 159 -13.92 11.41 -4.08
C TYR A 159 -13.52 10.96 -2.67
N SER A 160 -13.48 11.88 -1.70
CA SER A 160 -13.06 11.61 -0.32
C SER A 160 -11.68 10.93 -0.23
N VAL A 161 -10.72 11.39 -1.04
CA VAL A 161 -9.34 10.91 -1.09
C VAL A 161 -8.36 12.03 -0.73
N LYS A 162 -7.14 11.68 -0.34
CA LYS A 162 -6.09 12.67 -0.07
C LYS A 162 -5.52 13.22 -1.36
N PHE A 163 -5.05 14.47 -1.28
CA PHE A 163 -4.38 15.16 -2.37
C PHE A 163 -3.04 15.73 -1.93
N MET A 164 -2.09 15.71 -2.84
CA MET A 164 -0.78 16.35 -2.65
C MET A 164 -0.21 16.77 -4.00
N GLU A 165 0.40 17.94 -4.08
CA GLU A 165 1.23 18.30 -5.22
C GLU A 165 2.65 17.82 -5.02
N THR A 166 3.25 17.25 -6.07
CA THR A 166 4.59 16.67 -6.03
C THR A 166 5.44 17.18 -7.19
N SER A 167 6.75 17.15 -7.01
CA SER A 167 7.71 17.27 -8.11
C SER A 167 8.80 16.22 -7.96
N ALA A 168 8.83 15.25 -8.86
CA ALA A 168 9.92 14.29 -8.95
C ALA A 168 11.26 14.97 -9.31
N LYS A 169 11.22 16.04 -10.10
CA LYS A 169 12.41 16.81 -10.50
C LYS A 169 12.99 17.58 -9.33
N ALA A 170 12.17 18.34 -8.61
CA ALA A 170 12.62 19.20 -7.51
C ALA A 170 12.60 18.47 -6.15
N SER A 171 12.27 17.19 -6.10
CA SER A 171 12.15 16.38 -4.87
C SER A 171 11.12 16.95 -3.88
N ILE A 172 10.02 17.55 -4.39
CA ILE A 172 8.99 18.16 -3.54
C ILE A 172 7.93 17.11 -3.25
N ASN A 173 7.65 16.88 -1.95
CA ASN A 173 6.57 16.06 -1.40
C ASN A 173 6.50 14.60 -1.89
N VAL A 174 7.49 14.09 -2.63
CA VAL A 174 7.47 12.72 -3.14
C VAL A 174 7.55 11.73 -1.98
N GLU A 175 8.50 11.90 -1.08
CA GLU A 175 8.66 11.02 0.08
C GLU A 175 7.43 11.10 1.00
N GLU A 176 6.95 12.31 1.31
CA GLU A 176 5.78 12.53 2.17
C GLU A 176 4.51 11.87 1.60
N ALA A 177 4.33 11.85 0.28
CA ALA A 177 3.21 11.18 -0.37
C ALA A 177 3.20 9.67 -0.07
N PHE A 178 4.35 9.00 -0.23
CA PHE A 178 4.46 7.57 0.08
C PHE A 178 4.30 7.28 1.58
N PHE A 179 4.88 8.11 2.44
CA PHE A 179 4.75 7.96 3.90
C PHE A 179 3.29 8.17 4.35
N THR A 180 2.61 9.17 3.79
CA THR A 180 1.21 9.44 4.10
C THR A 180 0.32 8.27 3.71
N LEU A 181 0.48 7.74 2.48
CA LEU A 181 -0.29 6.58 2.04
C LEU A 181 0.02 5.33 2.89
N ALA A 182 1.29 5.09 3.21
CA ALA A 182 1.69 3.96 4.07
C ALA A 182 1.11 4.08 5.49
N ARG A 183 1.05 5.29 6.05
CA ARG A 183 0.44 5.57 7.36
C ARG A 183 -1.05 5.25 7.37
N ASP A 184 -1.77 5.61 6.32
CA ASP A 184 -3.20 5.33 6.20
C ASP A 184 -3.47 3.84 6.09
N ILE A 185 -2.70 3.12 5.27
CA ILE A 185 -2.79 1.66 5.13
C ILE A 185 -2.52 0.99 6.47
N LYS A 186 -1.44 1.39 7.17
CA LYS A 186 -1.09 0.85 8.48
C LYS A 186 -2.21 1.05 9.49
N ALA A 187 -2.70 2.28 9.61
CA ALA A 187 -3.78 2.62 10.55
C ALA A 187 -5.05 1.79 10.30
N LYS A 188 -5.39 1.55 9.03
CA LYS A 188 -6.52 0.72 8.64
C LYS A 188 -6.31 -0.76 8.99
N MET A 189 -5.09 -1.27 8.76
CA MET A 189 -4.74 -2.65 9.13
C MET A 189 -4.78 -2.86 10.63
N ASP A 190 -4.21 -1.95 11.41
CA ASP A 190 -4.16 -2.03 12.87
C ASP A 190 -5.59 -2.06 13.44
N LYS A 191 -6.50 -1.19 12.94
CA LYS A 191 -7.92 -1.21 13.31
C LYS A 191 -8.61 -2.54 13.00
N LYS A 192 -8.29 -3.17 11.86
CA LYS A 192 -8.85 -4.48 11.51
C LYS A 192 -8.35 -5.59 12.44
N LEU A 193 -7.07 -5.55 12.81
CA LEU A 193 -6.47 -6.51 13.74
C LEU A 193 -7.08 -6.37 15.15
N GLU A 194 -7.30 -5.15 15.64
CA GLU A 194 -7.98 -4.89 16.91
C GLU A 194 -9.44 -5.39 16.90
N ALA A 195 -10.16 -5.16 15.80
CA ALA A 195 -11.53 -5.62 15.64
C ALA A 195 -11.66 -7.16 15.56
N SER A 196 -10.63 -7.85 15.05
CA SER A 196 -10.60 -9.31 14.96
C SER A 196 -10.16 -9.99 16.25
N ASN A 197 -9.57 -9.27 17.23
CA ASN A 197 -9.13 -9.76 18.54
C ASN A 197 -9.84 -9.01 19.69
N PRO A 198 -11.13 -9.26 19.99
CA PRO A 198 -11.86 -8.55 21.04
C PRO A 198 -11.44 -8.95 22.48
N SER A 199 -10.44 -9.81 22.67
CA SER A 199 -10.14 -10.50 23.94
C SER A 199 -9.09 -9.83 24.84
N SER A 200 -8.76 -8.54 24.72
CA SER A 200 -7.75 -7.92 25.60
C SER A 200 -8.14 -6.60 26.25
N LYS A 201 -9.44 -6.36 26.47
CA LYS A 201 -9.84 -5.32 27.45
C LYS A 201 -10.32 -6.02 28.72
N GLY A 202 -9.40 -6.14 29.68
CA GLY A 202 -9.59 -6.77 30.96
C GLY A 202 -10.72 -6.18 31.76
N GLY A 203 -11.69 -7.01 32.06
CA GLY A 203 -12.57 -6.84 33.20
C GLY A 203 -11.91 -7.49 34.41
N GLY A 204 -11.29 -6.70 35.28
CA GLY A 204 -10.97 -7.12 36.64
C GLY A 204 -12.27 -7.32 37.42
N THR A 205 -12.78 -8.54 37.47
CA THR A 205 -13.87 -8.88 38.38
C THR A 205 -13.26 -9.55 39.61
N GLN A 206 -13.41 -8.88 40.73
CA GLN A 206 -13.07 -9.41 42.06
C GLN A 206 -13.80 -10.72 42.28
N LEU A 207 -13.05 -11.75 42.65
CA LEU A 207 -13.57 -13.02 43.15
C LEU A 207 -14.21 -12.78 44.53
N HIS A 208 -15.52 -12.79 44.58
CA HIS A 208 -16.25 -13.03 45.83
C HIS A 208 -16.36 -14.55 46.05
N ASN A 209 -15.74 -14.99 47.10
CA ASN A 209 -15.71 -16.36 47.55
C ASN A 209 -16.99 -16.61 48.34
N ASP A 210 -17.92 -17.42 47.81
CA ASP A 210 -19.00 -17.99 48.61
C ASP A 210 -19.10 -19.49 48.36
N ASN A 211 -18.65 -20.19 49.37
CA ASN A 211 -18.77 -21.63 49.61
C ASN A 211 -20.24 -22.00 49.85
N LYS A 212 -20.86 -22.83 49.00
CA LYS A 212 -21.89 -23.80 49.50
C LYS A 212 -22.07 -24.97 48.55
N LYS A 213 -21.75 -26.14 49.10
CA LYS A 213 -22.10 -27.47 48.62
C LYS A 213 -23.58 -27.62 48.27
N LYS A 214 -23.91 -28.32 47.18
CA LYS A 214 -24.83 -29.46 47.21
C LYS A 214 -24.81 -30.24 45.89
N SER A 215 -24.61 -31.52 46.06
CA SER A 215 -24.73 -32.61 45.12
C SER A 215 -26.13 -32.75 44.52
N ARG A 216 -26.22 -33.10 43.24
CA ARG A 216 -27.10 -34.18 42.73
C ARG A 216 -26.93 -34.35 41.24
N GLY A 217 -26.56 -35.50 40.85
CA GLY A 217 -26.47 -35.96 39.49
C GLY A 217 -27.84 -36.19 38.85
N TRP A 218 -27.80 -36.19 37.51
CA TRP A 218 -28.75 -36.99 36.73
C TRP A 218 -28.21 -37.21 35.31
N ARG A 219 -28.56 -38.36 34.82
CA ARG A 219 -28.05 -39.21 33.76
C ARG A 219 -28.27 -38.67 32.33
N CYS A 220 -27.45 -39.22 31.44
CA CYS A 220 -27.66 -39.31 30.00
C CYS A 220 -29.06 -39.75 29.59
N SER A 221 -29.57 -39.23 28.48
CA SER A 221 -30.32 -40.04 27.51
C SER A 221 -30.14 -39.48 26.11
N ILE A 222 -29.78 -40.37 25.24
CA ILE A 222 -29.70 -40.34 23.80
C ILE A 222 -31.12 -40.25 23.22
N LEU A 223 -31.26 -39.42 22.23
CA LEU A 223 -31.99 -39.75 20.98
C LEU A 223 -31.64 -38.66 19.95
#